data_c592786b09a1fc0bb4ee7e10f54843b2
#
_entry.id   c592786b09a1fc0bb4ee7e10f54843b2
#
_cell.length_a   1.000
_cell.length_b   1.000
_cell.length_c   1.000
_cell.angle_alpha   90.00
_cell.angle_beta   90.00
_cell.angle_gamma   90.00
#
_symmetry.space_group_name_H-M   'P 1'
#
loop_
_entity.id
_entity.type
_entity.pdbx_description
1 polymer ?
#
loop_
_entity_poly.entity_id
_entity_poly.type
_entity_poly.pdbx_seq_one_letter_code
_entity_poly.pdbx_strand_id
1 'polypeptide(L)'
;MSRGDRDDVGHNAAMDIASPEIEAYAEAHTTPMVELLRELTAETHATLPVPQMLTDVVAARLLELLVYASGARRVLEIGTFSGFSALSMAAGLPHDGRIDTCEIDPVHAEVARRYIARSPYASRIVVHLGPALETIAALEGDFDFVFIDADKPNYANYLDAVLPRLSPHGLIAVDNTLWSGRVAEPEQDEMTRMMAAFNDRVAGDPSLVSVILTVRDGITVIRRA
;
A
#
# COMPACT_ATOMS: atom_id res chain seq x y z
N MET A 1 47.24 -19.31 17.96
CA MET A 1 46.32 -19.88 16.96
C MET A 1 44.92 -19.53 17.39
N SER A 2 44.43 -18.39 16.93
CA SER A 2 43.11 -17.88 17.25
C SER A 2 42.25 -18.11 16.00
N ARG A 3 41.17 -18.89 16.16
CA ARG A 3 40.15 -19.01 15.14
C ARG A 3 39.20 -17.83 15.32
N GLY A 4 39.10 -17.00 14.30
CA GLY A 4 38.17 -15.89 14.24
C GLY A 4 36.74 -16.41 14.22
N ASP A 5 35.95 -15.88 15.14
CA ASP A 5 34.53 -15.83 15.10
C ASP A 5 34.09 -15.08 13.84
N ARG A 6 33.45 -15.76 12.93
CA ARG A 6 32.63 -15.12 11.89
C ARG A 6 31.25 -14.97 12.45
N ASP A 7 30.89 -13.74 12.77
CA ASP A 7 29.53 -13.36 13.02
C ASP A 7 28.67 -13.75 11.81
N ASP A 8 28.03 -14.89 11.93
CA ASP A 8 26.95 -15.33 11.06
C ASP A 8 25.73 -14.49 11.43
N VAL A 9 25.63 -13.31 10.84
CA VAL A 9 24.39 -12.52 10.86
C VAL A 9 23.41 -13.31 10.02
N GLY A 10 22.69 -14.22 10.69
CA GLY A 10 21.61 -14.99 10.10
C GLY A 10 20.62 -14.03 9.43
N HIS A 11 20.71 -13.92 8.12
CA HIS A 11 19.60 -13.47 7.30
C HIS A 11 18.48 -14.48 7.54
N ASN A 12 17.58 -14.13 8.45
CA ASN A 12 16.31 -14.82 8.53
C ASN A 12 15.63 -14.58 7.17
N ALA A 13 15.62 -15.59 6.32
CA ALA A 13 14.96 -15.52 5.04
C ALA A 13 13.49 -15.18 5.33
N ALA A 14 13.03 -14.04 4.84
CA ALA A 14 11.62 -13.68 4.89
C ALA A 14 10.82 -14.88 4.37
N MET A 15 9.80 -15.30 5.10
CA MET A 15 8.96 -16.41 4.68
C MET A 15 8.07 -15.91 3.55
N ASP A 16 8.28 -16.42 2.34
CA ASP A 16 7.38 -16.12 1.23
C ASP A 16 5.97 -16.63 1.59
N ILE A 17 4.97 -15.77 1.56
CA ILE A 17 3.57 -16.10 1.86
C ILE A 17 3.05 -17.13 0.85
N ALA A 18 3.46 -17.00 -0.41
CA ALA A 18 3.28 -18.00 -1.45
C ALA A 18 4.65 -18.39 -2.02
N SER A 19 4.79 -19.60 -2.58
CA SER A 19 6.06 -19.95 -3.20
C SER A 19 6.35 -19.06 -4.41
N PRO A 20 7.63 -18.79 -4.72
CA PRO A 20 8.02 -17.95 -5.88
C PRO A 20 7.40 -18.43 -7.21
N GLU A 21 7.19 -19.74 -7.37
CA GLU A 21 6.56 -20.30 -8.58
C GLU A 21 5.07 -19.93 -8.66
N ILE A 22 4.37 -19.90 -7.52
CA ILE A 22 2.95 -19.49 -7.48
C ILE A 22 2.83 -17.99 -7.71
N GLU A 23 3.72 -17.18 -7.15
CA GLU A 23 3.75 -15.74 -7.39
C GLU A 23 4.02 -15.42 -8.86
N ALA A 24 5.05 -16.05 -9.46
CA ALA A 24 5.35 -15.90 -10.89
C ALA A 24 4.19 -16.36 -11.78
N TYR A 25 3.50 -17.44 -11.40
CA TYR A 25 2.31 -17.90 -12.13
C TYR A 25 1.18 -16.88 -12.04
N ALA A 26 0.89 -16.35 -10.84
CA ALA A 26 -0.14 -15.34 -10.63
C ALA A 26 0.16 -14.06 -11.41
N GLU A 27 1.40 -13.58 -11.39
CA GLU A 27 1.83 -12.42 -12.19
C GLU A 27 1.66 -12.65 -13.69
N ALA A 28 2.11 -13.83 -14.21
CA ALA A 28 1.99 -14.17 -15.62
C ALA A 28 0.52 -14.31 -16.11
N HIS A 29 -0.42 -14.55 -15.18
CA HIS A 29 -1.86 -14.66 -15.45
C HIS A 29 -2.65 -13.42 -15.00
N THR A 30 -1.97 -12.38 -14.58
CA THR A 30 -2.56 -11.07 -14.26
C THR A 30 -2.44 -10.14 -15.49
N THR A 31 -3.46 -9.31 -15.73
CA THR A 31 -3.43 -8.35 -16.85
C THR A 31 -2.18 -7.46 -16.76
N PRO A 32 -1.32 -7.42 -17.78
CA PRO A 32 -0.09 -6.67 -17.76
C PRO A 32 -0.32 -5.16 -17.52
N MET A 33 0.65 -4.51 -16.90
CA MET A 33 0.66 -3.07 -16.75
C MET A 33 0.89 -2.34 -18.08
N VAL A 34 0.29 -1.16 -18.20
CA VAL A 34 0.49 -0.26 -19.35
C VAL A 34 1.96 0.19 -19.43
N GLU A 35 2.40 0.64 -20.62
CA GLU A 35 3.80 1.02 -20.86
C GLU A 35 4.31 2.05 -19.86
N LEU A 36 3.51 3.08 -19.56
CA LEU A 36 3.88 4.13 -18.61
C LEU A 36 4.27 3.56 -17.23
N LEU A 37 3.56 2.54 -16.73
CA LEU A 37 3.86 1.90 -15.45
C LEU A 37 5.09 1.00 -15.53
N ARG A 38 5.36 0.37 -16.69
CA ARG A 38 6.62 -0.37 -16.92
C ARG A 38 7.84 0.55 -16.92
N GLU A 39 7.73 1.73 -17.58
CA GLU A 39 8.76 2.76 -17.55
C GLU A 39 8.99 3.27 -16.11
N LEU A 40 7.91 3.53 -15.37
CA LEU A 40 7.99 3.94 -13.97
C LEU A 40 8.71 2.89 -13.10
N THR A 41 8.37 1.62 -13.27
CA THR A 41 9.04 0.51 -12.55
C THR A 41 10.54 0.50 -12.89
N ALA A 42 10.89 0.56 -14.16
CA ALA A 42 12.29 0.56 -14.58
C ALA A 42 13.09 1.75 -14.01
N GLU A 43 12.50 2.95 -14.03
CA GLU A 43 13.14 4.13 -13.45
C GLU A 43 13.24 4.04 -11.93
N THR A 44 12.19 3.59 -11.24
CA THR A 44 12.18 3.39 -9.79
C THR A 44 13.33 2.47 -9.37
N HIS A 45 13.50 1.32 -10.05
CA HIS A 45 14.60 0.40 -9.79
C HIS A 45 15.99 0.97 -10.11
N ALA A 46 16.08 1.85 -11.08
CA ALA A 46 17.36 2.45 -11.49
C ALA A 46 17.80 3.63 -10.62
N THR A 47 16.86 4.37 -10.02
CA THR A 47 17.14 5.69 -9.46
C THR A 47 16.76 5.88 -8.00
N LEU A 48 15.80 5.11 -7.46
CA LEU A 48 15.36 5.27 -6.07
C LEU A 48 16.08 4.27 -5.15
N PRO A 49 16.36 4.68 -3.90
CA PRO A 49 17.22 3.90 -3.00
C PRO A 49 16.59 2.61 -2.46
N VAL A 50 15.26 2.49 -2.46
CA VAL A 50 14.54 1.34 -1.89
C VAL A 50 13.47 0.84 -2.87
N PRO A 51 13.87 0.37 -4.08
CA PRO A 51 12.93 0.03 -5.16
C PRO A 51 11.98 -1.13 -4.81
N GLN A 52 12.34 -1.97 -3.83
CA GLN A 52 11.48 -3.05 -3.32
C GLN A 52 10.22 -2.54 -2.59
N MET A 53 10.11 -1.24 -2.30
CA MET A 53 8.87 -0.62 -1.80
C MET A 53 7.82 -0.44 -2.89
N LEU A 54 8.17 -0.69 -4.16
CA LEU A 54 7.20 -0.55 -5.25
C LEU A 54 6.12 -1.63 -5.13
N THR A 55 4.87 -1.21 -5.17
CA THR A 55 3.72 -2.12 -5.26
C THR A 55 3.86 -3.01 -6.49
N ASP A 56 3.68 -4.31 -6.35
CA ASP A 56 3.75 -5.24 -7.48
C ASP A 56 2.49 -5.26 -8.35
N VAL A 57 2.58 -5.96 -9.49
CA VAL A 57 1.52 -6.01 -10.49
C VAL A 57 0.22 -6.63 -9.95
N VAL A 58 0.32 -7.70 -9.14
CA VAL A 58 -0.86 -8.43 -8.63
C VAL A 58 -1.60 -7.58 -7.60
N ALA A 59 -0.86 -6.99 -6.63
CA ALA A 59 -1.43 -6.09 -5.64
C ALA A 59 -2.02 -4.83 -6.28
N ALA A 60 -1.33 -4.24 -7.26
CA ALA A 60 -1.82 -3.06 -7.98
C ALA A 60 -3.12 -3.34 -8.76
N ARG A 61 -3.24 -4.51 -9.40
CA ARG A 61 -4.48 -4.91 -10.07
C ARG A 61 -5.60 -5.20 -9.09
N LEU A 62 -5.28 -5.77 -7.93
CA LEU A 62 -6.27 -5.94 -6.87
C LEU A 62 -6.81 -4.57 -6.40
N LEU A 63 -5.94 -3.59 -6.16
CA LEU A 63 -6.34 -2.24 -5.77
C LEU A 63 -7.22 -1.57 -6.83
N GLU A 64 -6.82 -1.64 -8.10
CA GLU A 64 -7.64 -1.16 -9.23
C GLU A 64 -9.03 -1.79 -9.24
N LEU A 65 -9.11 -3.13 -9.09
CA LEU A 65 -10.37 -3.86 -9.06
C LEU A 65 -11.23 -3.51 -7.84
N LEU A 66 -10.63 -3.29 -6.67
CA LEU A 66 -11.36 -2.86 -5.47
C LEU A 66 -11.94 -1.45 -5.65
N VAL A 67 -11.18 -0.51 -6.20
CA VAL A 67 -11.66 0.83 -6.53
C VAL A 67 -12.80 0.77 -7.55
N TYR A 68 -12.65 -0.03 -8.61
CA TYR A 68 -13.69 -0.21 -9.62
C TYR A 68 -14.96 -0.86 -9.04
N ALA A 69 -14.83 -1.96 -8.29
CA ALA A 69 -15.94 -2.71 -7.75
C ALA A 69 -16.72 -1.96 -6.65
N SER A 70 -16.02 -1.15 -5.84
CA SER A 70 -16.67 -0.28 -4.85
C SER A 70 -17.35 0.93 -5.46
N GLY A 71 -17.06 1.26 -6.72
CA GLY A 71 -17.53 2.49 -7.36
C GLY A 71 -16.96 3.75 -6.73
N ALA A 72 -15.80 3.64 -6.11
CA ALA A 72 -15.15 4.74 -5.40
C ALA A 72 -14.91 5.94 -6.32
N ARG A 73 -15.27 7.12 -5.84
CA ARG A 73 -15.03 8.41 -6.52
C ARG A 73 -13.97 9.22 -5.82
N ARG A 74 -13.81 9.01 -4.54
CA ARG A 74 -12.87 9.75 -3.71
C ARG A 74 -11.93 8.78 -2.99
N VAL A 75 -10.70 8.73 -3.48
CA VAL A 75 -9.66 7.86 -2.95
C VAL A 75 -8.63 8.68 -2.18
N LEU A 76 -8.23 8.17 -1.02
CA LEU A 76 -7.07 8.63 -0.28
C LEU A 76 -6.00 7.54 -0.30
N GLU A 77 -4.78 7.92 -0.62
CA GLU A 77 -3.61 7.06 -0.49
C GLU A 77 -2.63 7.64 0.52
N ILE A 78 -2.13 6.81 1.42
CA ILE A 78 -1.13 7.15 2.43
C ILE A 78 0.14 6.37 2.11
N GLY A 79 1.12 7.05 1.51
CA GLY A 79 2.33 6.45 0.93
C GLY A 79 2.25 6.41 -0.60
N THR A 80 2.73 7.49 -1.26
CA THR A 80 2.74 7.59 -2.73
C THR A 80 3.92 6.84 -3.35
N PHE A 81 5.10 6.92 -2.70
CA PHE A 81 6.37 6.50 -3.27
C PHE A 81 6.57 7.08 -4.68
N SER A 82 6.80 6.24 -5.69
CA SER A 82 6.95 6.69 -7.08
C SER A 82 5.62 6.89 -7.83
N GLY A 83 4.45 6.63 -7.19
CA GLY A 83 3.11 6.86 -7.75
C GLY A 83 2.51 5.66 -8.49
N PHE A 84 3.08 4.48 -8.38
CA PHE A 84 2.64 3.28 -9.12
C PHE A 84 1.23 2.83 -8.69
N SER A 85 0.97 2.73 -7.38
CA SER A 85 -0.33 2.37 -6.81
C SER A 85 -1.39 3.42 -7.12
N ALA A 86 -1.08 4.73 -6.97
CA ALA A 86 -1.98 5.81 -7.32
C ALA A 86 -2.43 5.75 -8.79
N LEU A 87 -1.47 5.55 -9.71
CA LEU A 87 -1.75 5.42 -11.14
C LEU A 87 -2.56 4.16 -11.47
N SER A 88 -2.30 3.07 -10.77
CA SER A 88 -3.05 1.82 -10.92
C SER A 88 -4.49 1.96 -10.43
N MET A 89 -4.70 2.52 -9.24
CA MET A 89 -6.03 2.80 -8.69
C MET A 89 -6.82 3.78 -9.57
N ALA A 90 -6.15 4.77 -10.18
CA ALA A 90 -6.80 5.74 -11.06
C ALA A 90 -7.43 5.10 -12.31
N ALA A 91 -6.94 3.94 -12.75
CA ALA A 91 -7.54 3.20 -13.84
C ALA A 91 -8.92 2.60 -13.48
N GLY A 92 -9.14 2.28 -12.21
CA GLY A 92 -10.43 1.79 -11.70
C GLY A 92 -11.46 2.89 -11.39
N LEU A 93 -11.05 4.16 -11.39
CA LEU A 93 -11.92 5.28 -11.06
C LEU A 93 -12.93 5.61 -12.17
N PRO A 94 -14.16 6.02 -11.83
CA PRO A 94 -15.03 6.69 -12.79
C PRO A 94 -14.40 8.01 -13.27
N HIS A 95 -14.93 8.60 -14.36
CA HIS A 95 -14.33 9.78 -15.01
C HIS A 95 -14.27 11.02 -14.11
N ASP A 96 -15.17 11.12 -13.13
CA ASP A 96 -15.27 12.20 -12.14
C ASP A 96 -14.61 11.83 -10.79
N GLY A 97 -13.96 10.66 -10.73
CA GLY A 97 -13.22 10.24 -9.54
C GLY A 97 -11.86 10.91 -9.42
N ARG A 98 -11.36 11.02 -8.18
CA ARG A 98 -10.07 11.63 -7.86
C ARG A 98 -9.33 10.86 -6.77
N ILE A 99 -8.01 11.01 -6.76
CA ILE A 99 -7.11 10.49 -5.73
C ILE A 99 -6.37 11.65 -5.09
N ASP A 100 -6.40 11.71 -3.77
CA ASP A 100 -5.50 12.50 -2.95
C ASP A 100 -4.44 11.52 -2.40
N THR A 101 -3.15 11.69 -2.72
CA THR A 101 -2.07 10.80 -2.27
C THR A 101 -1.03 11.57 -1.48
N CYS A 102 -0.58 11.00 -0.34
CA CYS A 102 0.33 11.64 0.61
C CYS A 102 1.74 11.07 0.48
N GLU A 103 2.74 11.94 0.35
CA GLU A 103 4.16 11.58 0.31
C GLU A 103 4.97 12.51 1.20
N ILE A 104 5.87 11.94 1.97
CA ILE A 104 6.74 12.72 2.87
C ILE A 104 8.09 13.06 2.23
N ASP A 105 8.57 12.22 1.30
CA ASP A 105 9.85 12.39 0.63
C ASP A 105 9.69 13.22 -0.65
N PRO A 106 10.36 14.39 -0.75
CA PRO A 106 10.24 15.23 -1.95
C PRO A 106 10.81 14.59 -3.22
N VAL A 107 11.78 13.67 -3.11
CA VAL A 107 12.35 12.97 -4.28
C VAL A 107 11.34 11.97 -4.84
N HIS A 108 10.69 11.21 -3.98
CA HIS A 108 9.61 10.30 -4.36
C HIS A 108 8.45 11.07 -4.99
N ALA A 109 8.00 12.14 -4.33
CA ALA A 109 6.92 13.00 -4.83
C ALA A 109 7.22 13.61 -6.20
N GLU A 110 8.47 13.96 -6.50
CA GLU A 110 8.88 14.48 -7.82
C GLU A 110 8.72 13.41 -8.91
N VAL A 111 9.21 12.18 -8.65
CA VAL A 111 9.04 11.06 -9.58
C VAL A 111 7.55 10.80 -9.82
N ALA A 112 6.76 10.68 -8.75
CA ALA A 112 5.33 10.46 -8.84
C ALA A 112 4.62 11.52 -9.68
N ARG A 113 4.84 12.81 -9.39
CA ARG A 113 4.25 13.94 -10.15
C ARG A 113 4.59 13.91 -11.62
N ARG A 114 5.81 13.56 -11.98
CA ARG A 114 6.28 13.48 -13.35
C ARG A 114 5.56 12.38 -14.15
N TYR A 115 5.37 11.21 -13.56
CA TYR A 115 4.64 10.11 -14.20
C TYR A 115 3.13 10.36 -14.21
N ILE A 116 2.56 10.91 -13.14
CA ILE A 116 1.16 11.33 -13.09
C ILE A 116 0.87 12.35 -14.22
N ALA A 117 1.72 13.35 -14.40
CA ALA A 117 1.55 14.35 -15.46
C ALA A 117 1.57 13.78 -16.88
N ARG A 118 2.23 12.63 -17.12
CA ARG A 118 2.26 11.91 -18.39
C ARG A 118 1.06 10.97 -18.59
N SER A 119 0.28 10.74 -17.55
CA SER A 119 -0.84 9.80 -17.57
C SER A 119 -2.15 10.48 -18.05
N PRO A 120 -3.14 9.70 -18.51
CA PRO A 120 -4.49 10.21 -18.75
C PRO A 120 -5.21 10.64 -17.47
N TYR A 121 -4.60 10.42 -16.29
CA TYR A 121 -5.16 10.71 -14.97
C TYR A 121 -4.60 11.98 -14.33
N ALA A 122 -3.78 12.75 -15.04
CA ALA A 122 -3.06 13.92 -14.51
C ALA A 122 -3.93 14.92 -13.74
N SER A 123 -5.16 15.15 -14.19
CA SER A 123 -6.10 16.08 -13.54
C SER A 123 -6.86 15.46 -12.35
N ARG A 124 -6.70 14.17 -12.10
CA ARG A 124 -7.47 13.42 -11.09
C ARG A 124 -6.63 12.93 -9.91
N ILE A 125 -5.31 13.06 -9.97
CA ILE A 125 -4.40 12.66 -8.91
C ILE A 125 -3.66 13.89 -8.38
N VAL A 126 -3.77 14.12 -7.07
CA VAL A 126 -3.08 15.22 -6.38
C VAL A 126 -2.10 14.63 -5.38
N VAL A 127 -0.81 14.98 -5.54
CA VAL A 127 0.26 14.57 -4.61
C VAL A 127 0.48 15.65 -3.56
N HIS A 128 0.15 15.32 -2.32
CA HIS A 128 0.36 16.17 -1.14
C HIS A 128 1.71 15.83 -0.50
N LEU A 129 2.62 16.79 -0.51
CA LEU A 129 3.93 16.63 0.13
C LEU A 129 3.85 17.05 1.59
N GLY A 130 4.20 16.16 2.50
CA GLY A 130 4.21 16.38 3.94
C GLY A 130 3.63 15.22 4.74
N PRO A 131 3.50 15.37 6.07
CA PRO A 131 2.94 14.35 6.94
C PRO A 131 1.49 14.02 6.57
N ALA A 132 1.20 12.73 6.39
CA ALA A 132 -0.13 12.29 5.93
C ALA A 132 -1.25 12.68 6.91
N LEU A 133 -1.02 12.61 8.23
CA LEU A 133 -2.02 13.00 9.23
C LEU A 133 -2.42 14.48 9.13
N GLU A 134 -1.49 15.37 8.80
CA GLU A 134 -1.78 16.79 8.56
C GLU A 134 -2.61 16.98 7.29
N THR A 135 -2.25 16.25 6.22
CA THR A 135 -3.01 16.26 4.96
C THR A 135 -4.43 15.74 5.18
N ILE A 136 -4.59 14.60 5.88
CA ILE A 136 -5.90 14.03 6.20
C ILE A 136 -6.76 15.04 6.97
N ALA A 137 -6.19 15.73 7.95
CA ALA A 137 -6.90 16.74 8.73
C ALA A 137 -7.34 17.95 7.90
N ALA A 138 -6.56 18.33 6.88
CA ALA A 138 -6.83 19.48 6.01
C ALA A 138 -7.81 19.18 4.86
N LEU A 139 -7.89 17.93 4.41
CA LEU A 139 -8.81 17.54 3.34
C LEU A 139 -10.27 17.56 3.86
N GLU A 140 -11.20 18.00 3.02
CA GLU A 140 -12.63 18.02 3.35
C GLU A 140 -13.37 16.81 2.77
N GLY A 141 -14.51 16.45 3.39
CA GLY A 141 -15.42 15.39 2.96
C GLY A 141 -14.93 13.97 3.24
N ASP A 142 -15.74 12.98 2.88
CA ASP A 142 -15.49 11.56 3.15
C ASP A 142 -14.72 10.88 2.02
N PHE A 143 -14.12 9.73 2.29
CA PHE A 143 -13.40 8.90 1.34
C PHE A 143 -14.19 7.62 1.05
N ASP A 144 -14.24 7.23 -0.22
CA ASP A 144 -14.89 5.98 -0.64
C ASP A 144 -13.90 4.81 -0.62
N PHE A 145 -12.62 5.12 -0.81
CA PHE A 145 -11.55 4.13 -0.72
C PHE A 145 -10.32 4.77 -0.08
N VAL A 146 -9.70 4.06 0.85
CA VAL A 146 -8.43 4.47 1.47
C VAL A 146 -7.41 3.36 1.28
N PHE A 147 -6.22 3.69 0.81
CA PHE A 147 -5.08 2.77 0.77
C PHE A 147 -3.99 3.25 1.73
N ILE A 148 -3.56 2.36 2.64
CA ILE A 148 -2.54 2.64 3.65
C ILE A 148 -1.32 1.77 3.35
N ASP A 149 -0.23 2.39 2.90
CA ASP A 149 1.07 1.77 2.65
C ASP A 149 2.19 2.77 2.92
N ALA A 150 2.37 3.12 4.19
CA ALA A 150 3.38 4.07 4.64
C ALA A 150 4.20 3.49 5.80
N ASP A 151 4.66 4.33 6.72
CA ASP A 151 5.42 3.93 7.89
C ASP A 151 4.55 3.13 8.88
N LYS A 152 4.95 1.92 9.14
CA LYS A 152 4.18 0.92 9.92
C LYS A 152 3.84 1.36 11.35
N PRO A 153 4.72 2.10 12.09
CA PRO A 153 4.39 2.62 13.42
C PRO A 153 3.13 3.51 13.47
N ASN A 154 2.76 4.13 12.35
CA ASN A 154 1.60 5.00 12.27
C ASN A 154 0.33 4.35 11.72
N TYR A 155 0.32 3.06 11.41
CA TYR A 155 -0.86 2.39 10.85
C TYR A 155 -2.12 2.54 11.70
N ALA A 156 -2.00 2.40 13.03
CA ALA A 156 -3.11 2.62 13.94
C ALA A 156 -3.61 4.09 13.92
N ASN A 157 -2.68 5.06 13.86
CA ASN A 157 -3.01 6.48 13.78
C ASN A 157 -3.69 6.83 12.45
N TYR A 158 -3.24 6.25 11.34
CA TYR A 158 -3.88 6.43 10.03
C TYR A 158 -5.29 5.86 10.03
N LEU A 159 -5.48 4.64 10.57
CA LEU A 159 -6.81 4.03 10.69
C LEU A 159 -7.75 4.93 11.51
N ASP A 160 -7.30 5.43 12.67
CA ASP A 160 -8.07 6.33 13.53
C ASP A 160 -8.45 7.64 12.82
N ALA A 161 -7.55 8.18 12.01
CA ALA A 161 -7.81 9.42 11.27
C ALA A 161 -8.80 9.24 10.11
N VAL A 162 -8.81 8.06 9.45
CA VAL A 162 -9.66 7.85 8.26
C VAL A 162 -11.00 7.21 8.55
N LEU A 163 -11.14 6.38 9.61
CA LEU A 163 -12.39 5.71 9.95
C LEU A 163 -13.59 6.65 10.11
N PRO A 164 -13.49 7.81 10.82
CA PRO A 164 -14.60 8.74 10.95
C PRO A 164 -15.03 9.37 9.62
N ARG A 165 -14.14 9.34 8.63
CA ARG A 165 -14.30 9.97 7.32
C ARG A 165 -14.49 8.97 6.18
N LEU A 166 -14.70 7.70 6.52
CA LEU A 166 -15.02 6.69 5.53
C LEU A 166 -16.50 6.83 5.13
N SER A 167 -16.81 6.87 3.85
CA SER A 167 -18.19 6.92 3.35
C SER A 167 -18.98 5.65 3.77
N PRO A 168 -20.31 5.64 3.73
CA PRO A 168 -21.12 4.50 4.21
C PRO A 168 -20.76 3.16 3.56
N HIS A 169 -20.33 3.16 2.32
CA HIS A 169 -19.87 1.97 1.58
C HIS A 169 -18.36 1.97 1.32
N GLY A 170 -17.64 2.83 2.03
CA GLY A 170 -16.20 2.97 1.85
C GLY A 170 -15.42 1.74 2.31
N LEU A 171 -14.28 1.53 1.67
CA LEU A 171 -13.31 0.48 1.97
C LEU A 171 -11.97 1.07 2.36
N ILE A 172 -11.26 0.39 3.25
CA ILE A 172 -9.85 0.64 3.54
C ILE A 172 -9.07 -0.61 3.14
N ALA A 173 -8.01 -0.45 2.38
CA ALA A 173 -7.00 -1.48 2.12
C ALA A 173 -5.71 -1.09 2.83
N VAL A 174 -5.10 -2.03 3.54
CA VAL A 174 -3.85 -1.83 4.30
C VAL A 174 -2.83 -2.84 3.82
N ASP A 175 -1.68 -2.38 3.33
CA ASP A 175 -0.62 -3.26 2.80
C ASP A 175 0.33 -3.77 3.89
N ASN A 176 1.07 -4.82 3.57
CA ASN A 176 2.11 -5.48 4.38
C ASN A 176 1.63 -6.01 5.75
N THR A 177 0.36 -6.36 5.86
CA THR A 177 -0.22 -6.79 7.15
C THR A 177 0.22 -8.18 7.59
N LEU A 178 0.83 -8.99 6.72
CA LEU A 178 1.47 -10.26 7.06
C LEU A 178 2.96 -10.11 7.40
N TRP A 179 3.56 -8.98 7.07
CA TRP A 179 4.93 -8.61 7.44
C TRP A 179 5.94 -9.74 7.14
N SER A 180 5.97 -10.20 5.88
CA SER A 180 6.78 -11.34 5.41
C SER A 180 6.55 -12.63 6.21
N GLY A 181 5.29 -12.87 6.64
CA GLY A 181 4.93 -14.01 7.46
C GLY A 181 5.32 -13.90 8.93
N ARG A 182 6.12 -12.90 9.32
CA ARG A 182 6.69 -12.77 10.67
C ARG A 182 5.65 -12.55 11.76
N VAL A 183 4.46 -12.03 11.42
CA VAL A 183 3.34 -11.93 12.37
C VAL A 183 2.88 -13.29 12.92
N ALA A 184 3.18 -14.40 12.21
CA ALA A 184 2.85 -15.76 12.64
C ALA A 184 4.01 -16.46 13.37
N GLU A 185 5.19 -15.84 13.47
CA GLU A 185 6.33 -16.41 14.18
C GLU A 185 6.19 -16.28 15.70
N PRO A 186 6.72 -17.25 16.48
CA PRO A 186 6.65 -17.21 17.95
C PRO A 186 7.55 -16.12 18.56
N GLU A 187 8.67 -15.80 17.90
CA GLU A 187 9.61 -14.76 18.33
C GLU A 187 9.48 -13.56 17.40
N GLN A 188 9.02 -12.43 17.95
CA GLN A 188 8.72 -11.23 17.18
C GLN A 188 9.57 -10.05 17.65
N ASP A 189 10.17 -9.33 16.69
CA ASP A 189 10.76 -8.04 16.95
C ASP A 189 9.70 -6.96 17.24
N GLU A 190 10.13 -5.74 17.55
CA GLU A 190 9.22 -4.64 17.91
C GLU A 190 8.27 -4.31 16.75
N MET A 191 8.77 -4.23 15.52
CA MET A 191 7.98 -3.90 14.35
C MET A 191 6.93 -4.98 14.03
N THR A 192 7.32 -6.24 14.15
CA THR A 192 6.41 -7.38 13.98
C THR A 192 5.30 -7.36 15.02
N ARG A 193 5.65 -7.08 16.30
CA ARG A 193 4.62 -6.95 17.36
C ARG A 193 3.66 -5.79 17.11
N MET A 194 4.15 -4.65 16.58
CA MET A 194 3.27 -3.51 16.23
C MET A 194 2.30 -3.89 15.12
N MET A 195 2.76 -4.62 14.10
CA MET A 195 1.88 -5.09 13.02
C MET A 195 0.88 -6.13 13.51
N ALA A 196 1.31 -7.10 14.32
CA ALA A 196 0.41 -8.08 14.93
C ALA A 196 -0.66 -7.40 15.80
N ALA A 197 -0.27 -6.43 16.63
CA ALA A 197 -1.21 -5.65 17.45
C ALA A 197 -2.20 -4.83 16.60
N PHE A 198 -1.76 -4.28 15.45
CA PHE A 198 -2.66 -3.64 14.50
C PHE A 198 -3.69 -4.64 13.94
N ASN A 199 -3.26 -5.81 13.51
CA ASN A 199 -4.14 -6.86 13.01
C ASN A 199 -5.14 -7.33 14.07
N ASP A 200 -4.69 -7.57 15.30
CA ASP A 200 -5.53 -7.97 16.43
C ASP A 200 -6.59 -6.89 16.75
N ARG A 201 -6.19 -5.62 16.74
CA ARG A 201 -7.10 -4.49 16.92
C ARG A 201 -8.19 -4.47 15.86
N VAL A 202 -7.82 -4.60 14.58
CA VAL A 202 -8.79 -4.59 13.47
C VAL A 202 -9.74 -5.78 13.55
N ALA A 203 -9.22 -6.98 13.81
CA ALA A 203 -10.01 -8.20 13.91
C ALA A 203 -10.91 -8.22 15.14
N GLY A 204 -10.49 -7.60 16.24
CA GLY A 204 -11.23 -7.55 17.50
C GLY A 204 -12.28 -6.42 17.59
N ASP A 205 -12.32 -5.49 16.63
CA ASP A 205 -13.25 -4.36 16.65
C ASP A 205 -14.63 -4.76 16.08
N PRO A 206 -15.70 -4.86 16.91
CA PRO A 206 -17.03 -5.24 16.45
C PRO A 206 -17.67 -4.23 15.50
N SER A 207 -17.15 -3.02 15.39
CA SER A 207 -17.64 -1.99 14.47
C SER A 207 -17.05 -2.14 13.06
N LEU A 208 -16.15 -3.10 12.87
CA LEU A 208 -15.47 -3.35 11.61
C LEU A 208 -15.78 -4.76 11.07
N VAL A 209 -15.72 -4.89 9.77
CA VAL A 209 -15.64 -6.16 9.06
C VAL A 209 -14.35 -6.15 8.26
N SER A 210 -13.49 -7.14 8.48
CA SER A 210 -12.18 -7.18 7.84
C SER A 210 -11.84 -8.58 7.33
N VAL A 211 -10.93 -8.62 6.36
CA VAL A 211 -10.30 -9.85 5.86
C VAL A 211 -8.85 -9.56 5.49
N ILE A 212 -7.95 -10.43 5.89
CA ILE A 212 -6.56 -10.41 5.39
C ILE A 212 -6.49 -11.32 4.15
N LEU A 213 -6.13 -10.74 3.02
CA LEU A 213 -5.85 -11.46 1.79
C LEU A 213 -4.36 -11.82 1.76
N THR A 214 -4.04 -13.09 1.51
CA THR A 214 -2.66 -13.59 1.39
C THR A 214 -2.08 -13.28 0.01
N VAL A 215 -2.20 -12.02 -0.41
CA VAL A 215 -1.63 -11.48 -1.65
C VAL A 215 -0.36 -10.73 -1.28
N ARG A 216 0.77 -11.17 -1.83
CA ARG A 216 2.09 -10.64 -1.52
C ARG A 216 2.32 -10.61 0.00
N ASP A 217 2.66 -9.47 0.58
CA ASP A 217 2.91 -9.31 2.01
C ASP A 217 1.63 -9.09 2.85
N GLY A 218 0.48 -9.47 2.29
CA GLY A 218 -0.83 -9.38 2.93
C GLY A 218 -1.51 -8.03 2.76
N ILE A 219 -2.72 -8.05 2.20
CA ILE A 219 -3.57 -6.87 2.12
C ILE A 219 -4.81 -7.09 3.00
N THR A 220 -4.96 -6.26 4.02
CA THR A 220 -6.18 -6.26 4.85
C THR A 220 -7.20 -5.32 4.25
N VAL A 221 -8.39 -5.86 3.91
CA VAL A 221 -9.52 -5.06 3.44
C VAL A 221 -10.51 -4.89 4.59
N ILE A 222 -10.93 -3.65 4.85
CA ILE A 222 -11.72 -3.26 6.01
C ILE A 222 -12.91 -2.42 5.54
N ARG A 223 -14.08 -2.62 6.15
CA ARG A 223 -15.23 -1.70 6.09
C ARG A 223 -15.86 -1.53 7.47
N ARG A 224 -16.70 -0.54 7.63
CA ARG A 224 -17.59 -0.46 8.80
C ARG A 224 -18.63 -1.59 8.77
N ALA A 225 -19.00 -2.10 9.95
CA ALA A 225 -20.01 -3.17 10.12
C ALA A 225 -21.42 -2.72 9.71
#